data_711686d43081945dda03509b54252d06
#
_entry.id   711686d43081945dda03509b54252d06
#
_cell.length_a   1.000
_cell.length_b   1.000
_cell.length_c   1.000
_cell.angle_alpha   90.00
_cell.angle_beta   90.00
_cell.angle_gamma   90.00
#
_symmetry.space_group_name_H-M   'P 1'
#
loop_
_entity.id
_entity.type
_entity.pdbx_description
1 polymer ?
#
loop_
_entity_poly.entity_id
_entity_poly.type
_entity_poly.pdbx_seq_one_letter_code
_entity_poly.pdbx_strand_id
1 'polypeptide(L)'
;MVNFRIISKIIGSLLFIEAFFMTWCAVMSFYFQEDDQIAFLLSLLITFGCGFLFLFMGRNADNSLSRKDAYLLVTSVWLIFSLFGIFPFMIHGSITNFTDAYFESISGFTTTGATIIDDVERLPHGILFWRSLMQWIGGLGILFFTIAILPSLVGGSVKVFAAEATGPIRAKMHPRLSTTAKWIWSIYLFLTISCGICFWFAGMDWYAALNYAMTTTATGGFAIHNDSTMFFNSPTIDYICIVFQFLSGINFTLLYICIFKGKFSALFRNSELKLYLSIVVGATLWITYLLFTRLDYDLEQSFRNALFQVVSFITTTGMFNDEVGLWPQVTWLILGAIMFIGACAGSTSGGFKCIRGMMLLQVIRNDFRQILHPNAVLPVKINGQNVQRSRLVSIFAFFTLDILMLVFTAGIMSLAGIDSANAMTIALSCVSNVGPSLENQVGAIMYWSMLPDYIKWVLCLLMLMGRLEIMTVLVLFTRSFWKEN
;
A
#
# COMPACT_ATOMS: atom_id res chain seq x y z
N MET A 1 11.67 -29.78 2.69
CA MET A 1 12.16 -28.88 3.78
C MET A 1 12.23 -27.45 3.29
N VAL A 2 12.06 -26.47 4.20
CA VAL A 2 12.31 -25.05 3.91
C VAL A 2 13.81 -24.79 3.89
N ASN A 3 14.29 -24.06 2.88
CA ASN A 3 15.72 -23.72 2.76
C ASN A 3 16.03 -22.37 3.46
N PHE A 4 16.25 -22.41 4.77
CA PHE A 4 16.56 -21.21 5.56
C PHE A 4 17.84 -20.49 5.11
N ARG A 5 18.82 -21.21 4.52
CA ARG A 5 20.09 -20.61 4.06
C ARG A 5 19.87 -19.63 2.91
N ILE A 6 19.04 -20.00 1.92
CA ILE A 6 18.75 -19.11 0.80
C ILE A 6 17.90 -17.91 1.27
N ILE A 7 16.97 -18.13 2.21
CA ILE A 7 16.17 -17.05 2.81
C ILE A 7 17.10 -16.06 3.52
N SER A 8 18.02 -16.53 4.37
CA SER A 8 19.00 -15.66 5.03
C SER A 8 19.87 -14.90 4.03
N LYS A 9 20.36 -15.55 2.97
CA LYS A 9 21.15 -14.89 1.93
C LYS A 9 20.41 -13.74 1.26
N ILE A 10 19.13 -13.94 0.93
CA ILE A 10 18.32 -12.92 0.29
C ILE A 10 18.00 -11.78 1.27
N ILE A 11 17.62 -12.09 2.52
CA ILE A 11 17.36 -11.10 3.56
C ILE A 11 18.61 -10.24 3.81
N GLY A 12 19.79 -10.86 3.95
CA GLY A 12 21.05 -10.12 4.13
C GLY A 12 21.33 -9.13 2.99
N SER A 13 21.09 -9.55 1.74
CA SER A 13 21.25 -8.68 0.58
C SER A 13 20.23 -7.52 0.57
N LEU A 14 19.02 -7.75 1.08
CA LEU A 14 17.97 -6.76 1.18
C LEU A 14 18.27 -5.74 2.28
N LEU A 15 18.81 -6.16 3.42
CA LEU A 15 19.22 -5.25 4.49
C LEU A 15 20.31 -4.28 4.03
N PHE A 16 21.19 -4.66 3.10
CA PHE A 16 22.10 -3.68 2.49
C PHE A 16 21.40 -2.62 1.66
N ILE A 17 20.30 -2.98 1.00
CA ILE A 17 19.47 -2.02 0.27
C ILE A 17 18.80 -1.05 1.26
N GLU A 18 18.29 -1.56 2.37
CA GLU A 18 17.70 -0.73 3.42
C GLU A 18 18.75 0.22 4.05
N ALA A 19 19.93 -0.29 4.38
CA ALA A 19 21.05 0.52 4.85
C ALA A 19 21.48 1.60 3.83
N PHE A 20 21.45 1.27 2.54
CA PHE A 20 21.72 2.26 1.48
C PHE A 20 20.68 3.40 1.51
N PHE A 21 19.41 3.11 1.70
CA PHE A 21 18.38 4.16 1.82
C PHE A 21 18.52 4.97 3.11
N MET A 22 18.91 4.34 4.23
CA MET A 22 19.24 5.07 5.46
C MET A 22 20.41 6.06 5.26
N THR A 23 21.33 5.78 4.34
CA THR A 23 22.42 6.72 3.99
C THR A 23 21.86 8.04 3.43
N TRP A 24 20.81 7.99 2.60
CA TRP A 24 20.17 9.20 2.09
C TRP A 24 19.51 10.01 3.20
N CYS A 25 18.90 9.33 4.20
CA CYS A 25 18.35 10.02 5.36
C CYS A 25 19.45 10.69 6.20
N ALA A 26 20.59 10.00 6.38
CA ALA A 26 21.75 10.61 7.03
C ALA A 26 22.25 11.85 6.27
N VAL A 27 22.29 11.81 4.94
CA VAL A 27 22.66 12.98 4.12
C VAL A 27 21.69 14.14 4.33
N MET A 28 20.36 13.86 4.40
CA MET A 28 19.36 14.89 4.71
C MET A 28 19.57 15.50 6.10
N SER A 29 19.79 14.67 7.11
CA SER A 29 20.07 15.12 8.47
C SER A 29 21.32 15.98 8.56
N PHE A 30 22.40 15.61 7.85
CA PHE A 30 23.61 16.44 7.75
C PHE A 30 23.37 17.76 7.01
N TYR A 31 22.54 17.76 5.98
CA TYR A 31 22.22 18.97 5.21
C TYR A 31 21.46 20.01 6.06
N PHE A 32 20.50 19.55 6.87
CA PHE A 32 19.71 20.40 7.76
C PHE A 32 20.40 20.65 9.12
N GLN A 33 21.52 19.97 9.41
CA GLN A 33 22.32 20.11 10.65
C GLN A 33 21.49 19.80 11.93
N GLU A 34 20.67 18.77 11.87
CA GLU A 34 19.78 18.36 12.96
C GLU A 34 20.41 17.25 13.84
N ASP A 35 19.77 16.92 14.96
CA ASP A 35 20.27 16.01 16.00
C ASP A 35 20.10 14.52 15.68
N ASP A 36 19.38 14.17 14.61
CA ASP A 36 19.12 12.79 14.18
C ASP A 36 20.29 12.15 13.39
N GLN A 37 21.40 12.87 13.14
CA GLN A 37 22.57 12.38 12.42
C GLN A 37 23.14 11.09 13.01
N ILE A 38 23.34 11.08 14.33
CA ILE A 38 23.90 9.92 15.05
C ILE A 38 22.93 8.74 14.97
N ALA A 39 21.63 9.00 15.06
CA ALA A 39 20.62 7.96 14.96
C ALA A 39 20.69 7.24 13.62
N PHE A 40 20.79 7.97 12.50
CA PHE A 40 20.92 7.35 11.19
C PHE A 40 22.25 6.62 10.99
N LEU A 41 23.38 7.17 11.46
CA LEU A 41 24.67 6.49 11.35
C LEU A 41 24.70 5.17 12.14
N LEU A 42 24.17 5.15 13.36
CA LEU A 42 24.08 3.92 14.16
C LEU A 42 23.10 2.92 13.55
N SER A 43 21.93 3.37 13.09
CA SER A 43 20.96 2.52 12.42
C SER A 43 21.55 1.86 11.17
N LEU A 44 22.26 2.62 10.36
CA LEU A 44 22.98 2.13 9.18
C LEU A 44 24.01 1.06 9.56
N LEU A 45 24.85 1.32 10.58
CA LEU A 45 25.86 0.35 11.02
C LEU A 45 25.24 -0.95 11.53
N ILE A 46 24.17 -0.87 12.32
CA ILE A 46 23.43 -2.04 12.84
C ILE A 46 22.83 -2.83 11.66
N THR A 47 22.12 -2.15 10.76
CA THR A 47 21.45 -2.79 9.61
C THR A 47 22.47 -3.42 8.67
N PHE A 48 23.57 -2.74 8.36
CA PHE A 48 24.66 -3.24 7.53
C PHE A 48 25.34 -4.44 8.18
N GLY A 49 25.67 -4.37 9.48
CA GLY A 49 26.30 -5.46 10.24
C GLY A 49 25.42 -6.70 10.30
N CYS A 50 24.14 -6.55 10.57
CA CYS A 50 23.18 -7.65 10.53
C CYS A 50 23.01 -8.22 9.10
N GLY A 51 22.99 -7.36 8.08
CA GLY A 51 22.99 -7.78 6.68
C GLY A 51 24.17 -8.69 6.35
N PHE A 52 25.36 -8.34 6.82
CA PHE A 52 26.56 -9.17 6.66
C PHE A 52 26.45 -10.51 7.39
N LEU A 53 25.92 -10.54 8.63
CA LEU A 53 25.66 -11.77 9.37
C LEU A 53 24.70 -12.71 8.64
N PHE A 54 23.58 -12.19 8.13
CA PHE A 54 22.63 -12.96 7.34
C PHE A 54 23.23 -13.51 6.06
N LEU A 55 24.06 -12.73 5.35
CA LEU A 55 24.80 -13.21 4.17
C LEU A 55 25.78 -14.32 4.53
N PHE A 56 26.51 -14.16 5.63
CA PHE A 56 27.45 -15.18 6.09
C PHE A 56 26.76 -16.49 6.43
N MET A 57 25.61 -16.44 7.11
CA MET A 57 24.76 -17.62 7.38
C MET A 57 24.27 -18.29 6.09
N GLY A 58 24.00 -17.50 5.05
CA GLY A 58 23.51 -17.96 3.77
C GLY A 58 24.57 -18.28 2.70
N ARG A 59 25.88 -18.17 2.99
CA ARG A 59 26.97 -18.25 1.99
C ARG A 59 26.99 -19.56 1.17
N ASN A 60 26.59 -20.67 1.77
CA ASN A 60 26.58 -21.99 1.15
C ASN A 60 25.16 -22.41 0.70
N ALA A 61 24.28 -21.48 0.42
CA ALA A 61 22.93 -21.79 -0.01
C ALA A 61 22.89 -22.18 -1.49
N ASP A 62 22.17 -23.25 -1.81
CA ASP A 62 21.81 -23.57 -3.18
C ASP A 62 20.82 -22.52 -3.70
N ASN A 63 20.99 -22.07 -4.95
CA ASN A 63 20.14 -21.03 -5.55
C ASN A 63 18.75 -21.55 -6.00
N SER A 64 18.26 -22.65 -5.43
CA SER A 64 16.95 -23.22 -5.72
C SER A 64 15.91 -22.77 -4.70
N LEU A 65 14.89 -22.04 -5.15
CA LEU A 65 13.78 -21.59 -4.32
C LEU A 65 12.54 -22.47 -4.56
N SER A 66 12.01 -23.09 -3.51
CA SER A 66 10.72 -23.78 -3.55
C SER A 66 9.54 -22.79 -3.45
N ARG A 67 8.31 -23.25 -3.65
CA ARG A 67 7.12 -22.41 -3.41
C ARG A 67 6.97 -22.06 -1.92
N LYS A 68 7.27 -23.02 -1.03
CA LYS A 68 7.23 -22.79 0.43
C LYS A 68 8.25 -21.73 0.84
N ASP A 69 9.50 -21.82 0.34
CA ASP A 69 10.52 -20.81 0.60
C ASP A 69 10.09 -19.40 0.14
N ALA A 70 9.42 -19.31 -1.01
CA ALA A 70 8.95 -18.02 -1.53
C ALA A 70 7.90 -17.36 -0.62
N TYR A 71 6.90 -18.09 -0.12
CA TYR A 71 5.91 -17.55 0.83
C TYR A 71 6.55 -17.12 2.14
N LEU A 72 7.44 -17.96 2.70
CA LEU A 72 8.14 -17.61 3.94
C LEU A 72 9.08 -16.42 3.75
N LEU A 73 9.81 -16.35 2.64
CA LEU A 73 10.70 -15.27 2.30
C LEU A 73 9.93 -13.93 2.22
N VAL A 74 8.83 -13.92 1.45
CA VAL A 74 8.02 -12.70 1.28
C VAL A 74 7.58 -12.15 2.64
N THR A 75 6.95 -12.99 3.46
CA THR A 75 6.46 -12.55 4.78
C THR A 75 7.60 -12.13 5.70
N SER A 76 8.71 -12.91 5.74
CA SER A 76 9.85 -12.59 6.61
C SER A 76 10.54 -11.29 6.22
N VAL A 77 10.64 -10.99 4.93
CA VAL A 77 11.24 -9.73 4.46
C VAL A 77 10.48 -8.52 5.00
N TRP A 78 9.16 -8.52 4.89
CA TRP A 78 8.35 -7.40 5.39
C TRP A 78 8.46 -7.23 6.91
N LEU A 79 8.44 -8.33 7.66
CA LEU A 79 8.63 -8.29 9.13
C LEU A 79 10.02 -7.77 9.51
N ILE A 80 11.06 -8.22 8.81
CA ILE A 80 12.45 -7.86 9.11
C ILE A 80 12.73 -6.41 8.69
N PHE A 81 12.29 -5.96 7.53
CA PHE A 81 12.41 -4.55 7.14
C PHE A 81 11.71 -3.64 8.15
N SER A 82 10.48 -3.97 8.55
CA SER A 82 9.81 -3.19 9.59
C SER A 82 10.56 -3.19 10.93
N LEU A 83 11.25 -4.29 11.26
CA LEU A 83 12.07 -4.37 12.47
C LEU A 83 13.34 -3.50 12.38
N PHE A 84 14.00 -3.46 11.25
CA PHE A 84 15.19 -2.60 11.06
C PHE A 84 14.80 -1.15 10.86
N GLY A 85 13.66 -0.88 10.27
CA GLY A 85 13.08 0.46 10.10
C GLY A 85 12.78 1.22 11.39
N ILE A 86 12.71 0.54 12.55
CA ILE A 86 12.49 1.20 13.85
C ILE A 86 13.71 1.93 14.39
N PHE A 87 14.94 1.50 14.01
CA PHE A 87 16.14 2.00 14.66
C PHE A 87 16.30 3.51 14.59
N PRO A 88 16.08 4.21 13.47
CA PRO A 88 16.16 5.66 13.44
C PRO A 88 15.25 6.33 14.48
N PHE A 89 14.02 5.86 14.64
CA PHE A 89 13.06 6.40 15.60
C PHE A 89 13.49 6.17 17.05
N MET A 90 13.90 4.95 17.38
CA MET A 90 14.26 4.58 18.75
C MET A 90 15.59 5.18 19.20
N ILE A 91 16.59 5.23 18.31
CA ILE A 91 17.93 5.78 18.63
C ILE A 91 17.86 7.30 18.76
N HIS A 92 17.09 7.97 17.92
CA HIS A 92 16.82 9.41 18.05
C HIS A 92 15.95 9.73 19.28
N GLY A 93 15.11 8.80 19.71
CA GLY A 93 14.17 9.01 20.82
C GLY A 93 12.84 9.68 20.41
N SER A 94 12.58 9.85 19.12
CA SER A 94 11.29 10.35 18.61
C SER A 94 10.13 9.41 18.93
N ILE A 95 10.40 8.11 18.99
CA ILE A 95 9.48 7.08 19.45
C ILE A 95 10.25 6.18 20.42
N THR A 96 9.87 6.19 21.70
CA THR A 96 10.57 5.44 22.74
C THR A 96 10.00 4.04 22.98
N ASN A 97 8.71 3.84 22.71
CA ASN A 97 8.06 2.54 22.86
C ASN A 97 8.32 1.66 21.61
N PHE A 98 8.79 0.44 21.83
CA PHE A 98 9.07 -0.53 20.78
C PHE A 98 7.83 -0.87 19.94
N THR A 99 6.67 -1.07 20.58
CA THR A 99 5.40 -1.37 19.89
C THR A 99 5.01 -0.24 18.95
N ASP A 100 5.16 0.99 19.43
CA ASP A 100 4.84 2.19 18.65
C ASP A 100 5.80 2.37 17.48
N ALA A 101 7.11 2.21 17.71
CA ALA A 101 8.10 2.29 16.65
C ALA A 101 7.88 1.21 15.57
N TYR A 102 7.50 -0.01 16.00
CA TYR A 102 7.19 -1.10 15.06
C TYR A 102 5.90 -0.83 14.28
N PHE A 103 4.87 -0.28 14.93
CA PHE A 103 3.63 0.13 14.28
C PHE A 103 3.87 1.19 13.20
N GLU A 104 4.63 2.24 13.53
CA GLU A 104 4.99 3.30 12.58
C GLU A 104 5.77 2.74 11.39
N SER A 105 6.76 1.89 11.65
CA SER A 105 7.59 1.29 10.61
C SER A 105 6.80 0.35 9.70
N ILE A 106 5.96 -0.55 10.25
CA ILE A 106 5.17 -1.47 9.43
C ILE A 106 4.09 -0.72 8.64
N SER A 107 3.47 0.31 9.23
CA SER A 107 2.55 1.21 8.54
C SER A 107 3.24 1.93 7.38
N GLY A 108 4.47 2.38 7.56
CA GLY A 108 5.29 2.96 6.52
C GLY A 108 5.54 1.99 5.37
N PHE A 109 6.17 0.86 5.64
CA PHE A 109 6.50 -0.12 4.60
C PHE A 109 5.27 -0.73 3.92
N THR A 110 4.18 -1.01 4.64
CA THR A 110 2.94 -1.52 4.04
C THR A 110 2.14 -0.45 3.30
N THR A 111 2.65 0.79 3.27
CA THR A 111 1.97 1.95 2.67
C THR A 111 0.56 2.18 3.23
N THR A 112 0.37 1.86 4.52
CA THR A 112 -0.91 2.06 5.18
C THR A 112 -1.11 3.53 5.54
N GLY A 113 -0.07 4.21 6.07
CA GLY A 113 -0.17 5.63 6.41
C GLY A 113 -0.80 5.94 7.78
N ALA A 114 -1.16 4.92 8.56
CA ALA A 114 -1.55 5.10 9.96
C ALA A 114 -0.32 5.51 10.78
N THR A 115 -0.38 6.62 11.53
CA THR A 115 0.74 7.14 12.29
C THR A 115 0.41 7.25 13.78
N ILE A 116 1.35 6.84 14.63
CA ILE A 116 1.25 7.02 16.08
C ILE A 116 1.87 8.34 16.54
N ILE A 117 2.49 9.10 15.63
CA ILE A 117 3.14 10.36 15.92
C ILE A 117 2.07 11.45 15.92
N ASP A 118 1.83 12.04 17.10
CA ASP A 118 0.77 13.02 17.30
C ASP A 118 1.11 14.39 16.68
N ASP A 119 2.40 14.72 16.60
CA ASP A 119 2.89 15.98 16.03
C ASP A 119 4.12 15.70 15.16
N VAL A 120 3.90 15.55 13.86
CA VAL A 120 4.96 15.24 12.90
C VAL A 120 5.86 16.45 12.63
N GLU A 121 5.37 17.68 12.86
CA GLU A 121 6.13 18.92 12.56
C GLU A 121 7.28 19.16 13.53
N ARG A 122 7.30 18.46 14.69
CA ARG A 122 8.42 18.48 15.64
C ARG A 122 9.55 17.54 15.28
N LEU A 123 9.35 16.68 14.29
CA LEU A 123 10.36 15.70 13.92
C LEU A 123 11.41 16.32 13.02
N PRO A 124 12.69 15.92 13.18
CA PRO A 124 13.76 16.37 12.28
C PRO A 124 13.52 15.87 10.84
N HIS A 125 14.07 16.61 9.89
CA HIS A 125 13.91 16.36 8.46
C HIS A 125 14.40 14.96 8.03
N GLY A 126 15.46 14.42 8.64
CA GLY A 126 15.93 13.07 8.34
C GLY A 126 14.88 12.02 8.70
N ILE A 127 14.24 12.14 9.87
CA ILE A 127 13.16 11.22 10.32
C ILE A 127 11.92 11.34 9.44
N LEU A 128 11.50 12.55 9.08
CA LEU A 128 10.36 12.76 8.16
C LEU A 128 10.64 12.16 6.78
N PHE A 129 11.86 12.34 6.28
CA PHE A 129 12.28 11.76 5.01
C PHE A 129 12.30 10.23 5.07
N TRP A 130 12.74 9.64 6.19
CA TRP A 130 12.71 8.19 6.40
C TRP A 130 11.27 7.64 6.34
N ARG A 131 10.30 8.31 6.97
CA ARG A 131 8.89 7.94 6.89
C ARG A 131 8.39 7.88 5.43
N SER A 132 8.65 8.93 4.66
CA SER A 132 8.28 9.00 3.25
C SER A 132 8.99 7.95 2.40
N LEU A 133 10.26 7.69 2.70
CA LEU A 133 11.09 6.72 1.99
C LEU A 133 10.66 5.27 2.26
N MET A 134 10.26 4.93 3.50
CA MET A 134 9.67 3.63 3.82
C MET A 134 8.44 3.35 2.95
N GLN A 135 7.53 4.32 2.81
CA GLN A 135 6.37 4.19 1.93
C GLN A 135 6.76 4.04 0.47
N TRP A 136 7.74 4.80 0.02
CA TRP A 136 8.21 4.74 -1.35
C TRP A 136 8.84 3.39 -1.70
N ILE A 137 9.65 2.81 -0.82
CA ILE A 137 10.20 1.45 -0.96
C ILE A 137 9.08 0.40 -0.94
N GLY A 138 8.14 0.55 -0.02
CA GLY A 138 7.00 -0.35 0.15
C GLY A 138 5.99 -0.32 -1.00
N GLY A 139 5.85 0.81 -1.69
CA GLY A 139 4.81 1.04 -2.70
C GLY A 139 4.84 0.05 -3.86
N LEU A 140 6.00 -0.29 -4.40
CA LEU A 140 6.14 -1.33 -5.41
C LEU A 140 6.31 -2.75 -4.86
N GLY A 141 6.52 -2.89 -3.55
CA GLY A 141 6.91 -4.14 -2.93
C GLY A 141 8.43 -4.33 -2.91
N ILE A 142 8.93 -4.65 -1.72
CA ILE A 142 10.37 -4.74 -1.43
C ILE A 142 11.06 -5.79 -2.31
N LEU A 143 10.43 -6.95 -2.50
CA LEU A 143 10.99 -8.04 -3.31
C LEU A 143 10.90 -7.75 -4.81
N PHE A 144 9.89 -6.98 -5.25
CA PHE A 144 9.80 -6.57 -6.64
C PHE A 144 10.96 -5.65 -7.03
N PHE A 145 11.31 -4.74 -6.12
CA PHE A 145 12.50 -3.90 -6.23
C PHE A 145 13.79 -4.74 -6.33
N THR A 146 13.91 -5.78 -5.50
CA THR A 146 15.06 -6.70 -5.51
C THR A 146 15.19 -7.48 -6.81
N ILE A 147 14.08 -7.97 -7.36
CA ILE A 147 14.08 -8.68 -8.66
C ILE A 147 14.53 -7.74 -9.80
N ALA A 148 14.24 -6.45 -9.69
CA ALA A 148 14.67 -5.45 -10.67
C ALA A 148 16.18 -5.20 -10.62
N ILE A 149 16.74 -5.07 -9.43
CA ILE A 149 18.16 -4.68 -9.21
C ILE A 149 19.08 -5.89 -9.19
N LEU A 150 18.71 -6.95 -8.47
CA LEU A 150 19.57 -8.10 -8.20
C LEU A 150 18.95 -9.43 -8.70
N PRO A 151 18.68 -9.57 -10.00
CA PRO A 151 18.00 -10.76 -10.54
C PRO A 151 18.82 -12.04 -10.35
N SER A 152 20.13 -11.95 -10.17
CA SER A 152 21.03 -13.08 -9.92
C SER A 152 20.87 -13.70 -8.54
N LEU A 153 20.41 -12.94 -7.54
CA LEU A 153 20.22 -13.41 -6.17
C LEU A 153 18.96 -14.26 -6.01
N VAL A 154 17.96 -14.06 -6.86
CA VAL A 154 16.67 -14.75 -6.77
C VAL A 154 16.54 -15.76 -7.89
N GLY A 155 17.22 -16.91 -7.78
CA GLY A 155 17.14 -18.00 -8.75
C GLY A 155 15.73 -18.57 -8.99
N GLY A 156 14.79 -18.34 -8.07
CA GLY A 156 13.37 -18.67 -8.16
C GLY A 156 12.45 -17.48 -8.45
N SER A 157 12.91 -16.46 -9.17
CA SER A 157 12.20 -15.18 -9.39
C SER A 157 10.72 -15.30 -9.78
N VAL A 158 10.34 -16.33 -10.57
CA VAL A 158 8.95 -16.60 -10.94
C VAL A 158 8.08 -16.95 -9.72
N LYS A 159 8.62 -17.70 -8.77
CA LYS A 159 7.89 -18.16 -7.57
C LYS A 159 7.72 -17.01 -6.58
N VAL A 160 8.75 -16.18 -6.41
CA VAL A 160 8.72 -14.98 -5.56
C VAL A 160 7.75 -13.94 -6.13
N PHE A 161 7.83 -13.67 -7.44
CA PHE A 161 6.87 -12.80 -8.12
C PHE A 161 5.43 -13.30 -7.95
N ALA A 162 5.23 -14.62 -7.98
CA ALA A 162 3.92 -15.20 -7.78
C ALA A 162 3.41 -15.05 -6.33
N ALA A 163 4.30 -14.92 -5.36
CA ALA A 163 3.93 -14.74 -3.95
C ALA A 163 3.65 -13.27 -3.58
N GLU A 164 4.34 -12.31 -4.21
CA GLU A 164 4.21 -10.88 -3.91
C GLU A 164 3.27 -10.13 -4.87
N ALA A 165 3.15 -10.59 -6.13
CA ALA A 165 2.33 -9.88 -7.12
C ALA A 165 0.85 -9.91 -6.76
N THR A 166 0.27 -8.75 -6.55
CA THR A 166 -1.14 -8.57 -6.22
C THR A 166 -2.05 -8.75 -7.44
N GLY A 167 -3.19 -9.38 -7.23
CA GLY A 167 -4.25 -9.52 -8.21
C GLY A 167 -4.36 -10.89 -8.89
N PRO A 168 -5.57 -11.25 -9.34
CA PRO A 168 -5.92 -12.57 -9.86
C PRO A 168 -5.42 -12.83 -11.29
N ILE A 169 -5.05 -11.78 -12.04
CA ILE A 169 -4.54 -11.88 -13.41
C ILE A 169 -3.12 -11.31 -13.46
N ARG A 170 -2.16 -12.18 -13.68
CA ARG A 170 -0.75 -11.82 -13.76
C ARG A 170 -0.35 -11.63 -15.22
N ALA A 171 -0.24 -10.39 -15.65
CA ALA A 171 0.25 -10.06 -16.99
C ALA A 171 1.79 -10.09 -17.02
N LYS A 172 2.36 -10.88 -17.92
CA LYS A 172 3.80 -10.85 -18.22
C LYS A 172 4.05 -9.90 -19.39
N MET A 173 4.84 -8.86 -19.19
CA MET A 173 5.25 -7.94 -20.26
C MET A 173 6.39 -8.51 -21.12
N HIS A 174 7.27 -9.27 -20.48
CA HIS A 174 8.44 -9.85 -21.10
C HIS A 174 8.66 -11.30 -20.65
N PRO A 175 9.37 -12.13 -21.47
CA PRO A 175 9.71 -13.50 -21.08
C PRO A 175 10.55 -13.58 -19.81
N ARG A 176 11.37 -12.54 -19.52
CA ARG A 176 12.19 -12.45 -18.33
C ARG A 176 11.52 -11.53 -17.30
N LEU A 177 11.28 -12.03 -16.09
CA LEU A 177 10.66 -11.27 -15.00
C LEU A 177 11.47 -10.06 -14.58
N SER A 178 12.80 -10.17 -14.57
CA SER A 178 13.68 -9.03 -14.24
C SER A 178 13.50 -7.85 -15.20
N THR A 179 13.25 -8.11 -16.48
CA THR A 179 12.96 -7.06 -17.47
C THR A 179 11.62 -6.39 -17.18
N THR A 180 10.59 -7.17 -16.84
CA THR A 180 9.28 -6.66 -16.42
C THR A 180 9.39 -5.79 -15.18
N ALA A 181 10.12 -6.26 -14.16
CA ALA A 181 10.36 -5.52 -12.93
C ALA A 181 11.06 -4.18 -13.18
N LYS A 182 12.12 -4.17 -14.00
CA LYS A 182 12.84 -2.94 -14.37
C LYS A 182 11.92 -1.91 -15.03
N TRP A 183 11.06 -2.32 -15.95
CA TRP A 183 10.13 -1.41 -16.62
C TRP A 183 9.08 -0.83 -15.68
N ILE A 184 8.49 -1.67 -14.79
CA ILE A 184 7.53 -1.19 -13.80
C ILE A 184 8.20 -0.21 -12.85
N TRP A 185 9.43 -0.52 -12.40
CA TRP A 185 10.19 0.37 -11.53
C TRP A 185 10.54 1.70 -12.23
N SER A 186 10.87 1.66 -13.51
CA SER A 186 11.15 2.88 -14.30
C SER A 186 9.92 3.79 -14.41
N ILE A 187 8.71 3.22 -14.57
CA ILE A 187 7.46 3.99 -14.58
C ILE A 187 7.20 4.61 -13.20
N TYR A 188 7.41 3.84 -12.15
CA TYR A 188 7.23 4.35 -10.78
C TYR A 188 8.16 5.52 -10.48
N LEU A 189 9.44 5.39 -10.81
CA LEU A 189 10.42 6.46 -10.68
C LEU A 189 10.04 7.68 -11.53
N PHE A 190 9.61 7.46 -12.78
CA PHE A 190 9.16 8.53 -13.67
C PHE A 190 7.95 9.26 -13.07
N LEU A 191 6.95 8.56 -12.54
CA LEU A 191 5.80 9.18 -11.90
C LEU A 191 6.21 9.96 -10.66
N THR A 192 7.11 9.43 -9.82
CA THR A 192 7.60 10.11 -8.62
C THR A 192 8.34 11.41 -8.97
N ILE A 193 9.26 11.36 -9.92
CA ILE A 193 10.01 12.54 -10.35
C ILE A 193 9.08 13.59 -10.97
N SER A 194 8.17 13.15 -11.84
CA SER A 194 7.21 14.07 -12.47
C SER A 194 6.29 14.72 -11.44
N CYS A 195 5.82 13.96 -10.45
CA CYS A 195 5.00 14.46 -9.34
C CYS A 195 5.75 15.52 -8.54
N GLY A 196 7.00 15.24 -8.13
CA GLY A 196 7.84 16.18 -7.39
C GLY A 196 8.11 17.48 -8.16
N ILE A 197 8.39 17.38 -9.45
CA ILE A 197 8.56 18.55 -10.32
C ILE A 197 7.26 19.37 -10.37
N CYS A 198 6.10 18.74 -10.53
CA CYS A 198 4.81 19.44 -10.56
C CYS A 198 4.51 20.12 -9.22
N PHE A 199 4.77 19.47 -8.07
CA PHE A 199 4.61 20.08 -6.75
C PHE A 199 5.52 21.28 -6.56
N TRP A 200 6.79 21.17 -6.96
CA TRP A 200 7.73 22.28 -6.87
C TRP A 200 7.28 23.49 -7.70
N PHE A 201 6.82 23.28 -8.94
CA PHE A 201 6.27 24.37 -9.74
C PHE A 201 4.93 24.91 -9.20
N ALA A 202 4.18 24.14 -8.43
CA ALA A 202 2.96 24.58 -7.74
C ALA A 202 3.24 25.41 -6.48
N GLY A 203 4.52 25.59 -6.09
CA GLY A 203 4.94 26.43 -4.98
C GLY A 203 5.32 25.71 -3.70
N MET A 204 5.38 24.36 -3.70
CA MET A 204 6.00 23.62 -2.59
C MET A 204 7.51 23.87 -2.58
N ASP A 205 8.11 23.92 -1.38
CA ASP A 205 9.57 23.85 -1.26
C ASP A 205 10.08 22.47 -1.75
N TRP A 206 11.36 22.40 -2.11
CA TRP A 206 11.94 21.19 -2.72
C TRP A 206 11.83 19.96 -1.80
N TYR A 207 11.95 20.16 -0.46
CA TYR A 207 11.88 19.09 0.51
C TYR A 207 10.45 18.54 0.65
N ALA A 208 9.46 19.42 0.78
CA ALA A 208 8.04 19.02 0.79
C ALA A 208 7.67 18.35 -0.52
N ALA A 209 8.03 18.94 -1.67
CA ALA A 209 7.74 18.37 -2.99
C ALA A 209 8.29 16.95 -3.14
N LEU A 210 9.51 16.68 -2.65
CA LEU A 210 10.13 15.35 -2.69
C LEU A 210 9.37 14.35 -1.80
N ASN A 211 9.07 14.72 -0.55
CA ASN A 211 8.37 13.86 0.40
C ASN A 211 6.95 13.53 -0.09
N TYR A 212 6.16 14.55 -0.44
CA TYR A 212 4.79 14.35 -0.95
C TYR A 212 4.76 13.58 -2.27
N ALA A 213 5.74 13.77 -3.17
CA ALA A 213 5.82 12.98 -4.39
C ALA A 213 6.04 11.49 -4.12
N MET A 214 6.91 11.15 -3.16
CA MET A 214 7.14 9.76 -2.76
C MET A 214 5.89 9.12 -2.17
N THR A 215 5.22 9.79 -1.23
CA THR A 215 4.06 9.24 -0.53
C THR A 215 2.81 9.21 -1.42
N THR A 216 2.63 10.18 -2.32
CA THR A 216 1.55 10.22 -3.32
C THR A 216 1.67 9.06 -4.33
N THR A 217 2.85 8.85 -4.90
CA THR A 217 3.04 7.80 -5.92
C THR A 217 3.11 6.41 -5.31
N ALA A 218 3.57 6.28 -4.07
CA ALA A 218 3.50 5.06 -3.29
C ALA A 218 2.09 4.72 -2.83
N THR A 219 1.15 5.68 -2.92
CA THR A 219 -0.21 5.57 -2.36
C THR A 219 -0.18 5.24 -0.86
N GLY A 220 0.64 5.96 -0.09
CA GLY A 220 0.90 5.65 1.31
C GLY A 220 0.40 6.68 2.32
N GLY A 221 0.31 7.97 1.93
CA GLY A 221 -0.38 9.02 2.67
C GLY A 221 0.38 9.65 3.84
N PHE A 222 1.58 9.21 4.20
CA PHE A 222 2.38 9.93 5.18
C PHE A 222 2.68 11.35 4.70
N ALA A 223 2.55 12.28 5.60
CA ALA A 223 2.79 13.70 5.38
C ALA A 223 3.89 14.23 6.31
N ILE A 224 4.48 15.36 5.96
CA ILE A 224 5.41 16.12 6.80
C ILE A 224 4.70 17.21 7.61
N HIS A 225 3.41 17.44 7.34
CA HIS A 225 2.54 18.34 8.09
C HIS A 225 1.38 17.58 8.71
N ASN A 226 0.93 18.01 9.89
CA ASN A 226 -0.17 17.38 10.60
C ASN A 226 -1.47 17.43 9.78
N ASP A 227 -1.70 18.51 9.06
CA ASP A 227 -2.89 18.75 8.24
C ASP A 227 -2.77 18.15 6.82
N SER A 228 -1.80 17.25 6.57
CA SER A 228 -1.60 16.64 5.26
C SER A 228 -1.50 17.68 4.12
N THR A 229 -2.23 17.51 3.02
CA THR A 229 -2.24 18.49 1.91
C THR A 229 -3.07 19.74 2.20
N MET A 230 -3.97 19.70 3.17
CA MET A 230 -4.77 20.85 3.62
C MET A 230 -3.85 22.00 4.07
N PHE A 231 -2.66 21.73 4.62
CA PHE A 231 -1.65 22.71 5.02
C PHE A 231 -1.34 23.74 3.91
N PHE A 232 -1.26 23.30 2.65
CA PHE A 232 -0.89 24.18 1.54
C PHE A 232 -2.04 25.09 1.07
N ASN A 233 -3.27 24.77 1.39
CA ASN A 233 -4.48 25.50 0.99
C ASN A 233 -4.43 25.97 -0.48
N SER A 234 -4.04 25.07 -1.38
CA SER A 234 -3.82 25.37 -2.80
C SER A 234 -4.57 24.41 -3.71
N PRO A 235 -5.57 24.89 -4.47
CA PRO A 235 -6.28 24.06 -5.45
C PRO A 235 -5.35 23.39 -6.47
N THR A 236 -4.28 24.06 -6.86
CA THR A 236 -3.30 23.50 -7.82
C THR A 236 -2.61 22.27 -7.25
N ILE A 237 -2.20 22.30 -5.99
CA ILE A 237 -1.58 21.18 -5.30
C ILE A 237 -2.57 20.02 -5.19
N ASP A 238 -3.83 20.30 -4.83
CA ASP A 238 -4.87 19.29 -4.76
C ASP A 238 -5.07 18.56 -6.09
N TYR A 239 -5.19 19.31 -7.20
CA TYR A 239 -5.35 18.70 -8.52
C TYR A 239 -4.11 17.90 -8.96
N ILE A 240 -2.90 18.31 -8.62
CA ILE A 240 -1.68 17.53 -8.86
C ILE A 240 -1.72 16.22 -8.07
N CYS A 241 -2.07 16.27 -6.77
CA CYS A 241 -2.28 15.07 -5.96
C CYS A 241 -3.28 14.11 -6.60
N ILE A 242 -4.46 14.61 -6.97
CA ILE A 242 -5.53 13.83 -7.61
C ILE A 242 -5.00 13.10 -8.85
N VAL A 243 -4.31 13.81 -9.74
CA VAL A 243 -3.79 13.23 -10.99
C VAL A 243 -2.77 12.13 -10.71
N PHE A 244 -1.79 12.38 -9.84
CA PHE A 244 -0.74 11.38 -9.58
C PHE A 244 -1.22 10.21 -8.73
N GLN A 245 -2.11 10.41 -7.78
CA GLN A 245 -2.80 9.33 -7.05
C GLN A 245 -3.60 8.46 -8.02
N PHE A 246 -4.42 9.08 -8.89
CA PHE A 246 -5.21 8.36 -9.89
C PHE A 246 -4.34 7.53 -10.83
N LEU A 247 -3.24 8.10 -11.34
CA LEU A 247 -2.28 7.39 -12.19
C LEU A 247 -1.60 6.23 -11.45
N SER A 248 -1.24 6.42 -10.18
CA SER A 248 -0.65 5.38 -9.33
C SER A 248 -1.62 4.24 -9.03
N GLY A 249 -2.94 4.51 -9.06
CA GLY A 249 -4.00 3.51 -8.96
C GLY A 249 -4.24 2.70 -10.25
N ILE A 250 -3.67 3.08 -11.39
CA ILE A 250 -3.77 2.33 -12.65
C ILE A 250 -2.76 1.19 -12.67
N ASN A 251 -3.09 0.09 -13.35
CA ASN A 251 -2.17 -1.02 -13.58
C ASN A 251 -0.89 -0.54 -14.29
N PHE A 252 0.28 -0.71 -13.67
CA PHE A 252 1.57 -0.26 -14.22
C PHE A 252 1.93 -0.92 -15.56
N THR A 253 1.47 -2.17 -15.79
CA THR A 253 1.64 -2.83 -17.10
C THR A 253 0.89 -2.08 -18.19
N LEU A 254 -0.30 -1.58 -17.87
CA LEU A 254 -1.12 -0.81 -18.79
C LEU A 254 -0.49 0.55 -19.09
N LEU A 255 0.03 1.24 -18.06
CA LEU A 255 0.79 2.49 -18.21
C LEU A 255 2.03 2.28 -19.08
N TYR A 256 2.76 1.18 -18.89
CA TYR A 256 3.91 0.84 -19.75
C TYR A 256 3.53 0.73 -21.22
N ILE A 257 2.43 0.04 -21.52
CA ILE A 257 1.96 -0.14 -22.90
C ILE A 257 1.57 1.21 -23.53
N CYS A 258 1.01 2.12 -22.74
CA CYS A 258 0.62 3.45 -23.21
C CYS A 258 1.83 4.36 -23.45
N ILE A 259 2.69 4.51 -22.46
CA ILE A 259 3.80 5.46 -22.47
C ILE A 259 4.89 5.01 -23.46
N PHE A 260 5.34 3.75 -23.36
CA PHE A 260 6.49 3.28 -24.15
C PHE A 260 6.13 2.62 -25.48
N LYS A 261 4.90 2.08 -25.63
CA LYS A 261 4.45 1.48 -26.89
C LYS A 261 3.45 2.34 -27.67
N GLY A 262 3.08 3.51 -27.14
CA GLY A 262 2.15 4.44 -27.80
C GLY A 262 0.72 3.90 -28.01
N LYS A 263 0.33 2.79 -27.34
CA LYS A 263 -0.95 2.12 -27.55
C LYS A 263 -2.02 2.62 -26.57
N PHE A 264 -2.44 3.87 -26.69
CA PHE A 264 -3.48 4.46 -25.85
C PHE A 264 -4.84 3.75 -25.94
N SER A 265 -5.14 3.10 -27.08
CA SER A 265 -6.37 2.32 -27.23
C SER A 265 -6.48 1.17 -26.21
N ALA A 266 -5.38 0.70 -25.64
CA ALA A 266 -5.38 -0.30 -24.59
C ALA A 266 -6.07 0.18 -23.29
N LEU A 267 -5.96 1.47 -22.96
CA LEU A 267 -6.65 2.09 -21.83
C LEU A 267 -8.18 1.97 -21.99
N PHE A 268 -8.67 2.39 -23.15
CA PHE A 268 -10.12 2.42 -23.43
C PHE A 268 -10.73 1.01 -23.60
N ARG A 269 -9.92 -0.02 -23.86
CA ARG A 269 -10.40 -1.41 -23.97
C ARG A 269 -10.33 -2.18 -22.66
N ASN A 270 -9.64 -1.67 -21.64
CA ASN A 270 -9.47 -2.36 -20.37
C ASN A 270 -10.75 -2.26 -19.53
N SER A 271 -11.35 -3.41 -19.18
CA SER A 271 -12.59 -3.50 -18.42
C SER A 271 -12.42 -3.03 -16.99
N GLU A 272 -11.25 -3.30 -16.37
CA GLU A 272 -10.95 -2.91 -14.98
C GLU A 272 -10.81 -1.40 -14.87
N LEU A 273 -10.07 -0.76 -15.80
CA LEU A 273 -9.93 0.70 -15.82
C LEU A 273 -11.25 1.41 -16.03
N LYS A 274 -12.15 0.85 -16.86
CA LYS A 274 -13.51 1.41 -17.03
C LYS A 274 -14.31 1.36 -15.74
N LEU A 275 -14.25 0.25 -14.99
CA LEU A 275 -14.92 0.14 -13.69
C LEU A 275 -14.30 1.13 -12.69
N TYR A 276 -12.97 1.18 -12.59
CA TYR A 276 -12.27 2.11 -11.73
C TYR A 276 -12.69 3.57 -12.00
N LEU A 277 -12.67 3.99 -13.25
CA LEU A 277 -13.10 5.33 -13.66
C LEU A 277 -14.59 5.57 -13.37
N SER A 278 -15.45 4.59 -13.60
CA SER A 278 -16.90 4.74 -13.32
C SER A 278 -17.18 4.90 -11.84
N ILE A 279 -16.44 4.20 -10.96
CA ILE A 279 -16.56 4.36 -9.50
C ILE A 279 -16.09 5.77 -9.10
N VAL A 280 -14.92 6.20 -9.59
CA VAL A 280 -14.39 7.54 -9.28
C VAL A 280 -15.39 8.63 -9.71
N VAL A 281 -15.86 8.60 -10.94
CA VAL A 281 -16.79 9.62 -11.47
C VAL A 281 -18.12 9.57 -10.71
N GLY A 282 -18.72 8.38 -10.54
CA GLY A 282 -20.01 8.24 -9.87
C GLY A 282 -19.99 8.70 -8.42
N ALA A 283 -18.97 8.28 -7.66
CA ALA A 283 -18.82 8.67 -6.27
C ALA A 283 -18.51 10.17 -6.13
N THR A 284 -17.62 10.71 -6.98
CA THR A 284 -17.32 12.15 -6.97
C THR A 284 -18.58 12.99 -7.22
N LEU A 285 -19.36 12.67 -8.24
CA LEU A 285 -20.59 13.44 -8.54
C LEU A 285 -21.59 13.37 -7.39
N TRP A 286 -21.73 12.20 -6.77
CA TRP A 286 -22.66 12.05 -5.64
C TRP A 286 -22.18 12.84 -4.42
N ILE A 287 -20.90 12.71 -4.05
CA ILE A 287 -20.36 13.45 -2.89
C ILE A 287 -20.36 14.94 -3.17
N THR A 288 -20.01 15.41 -4.38
CA THR A 288 -20.11 16.82 -4.78
C THR A 288 -21.52 17.37 -4.56
N TYR A 289 -22.54 16.63 -5.00
CA TYR A 289 -23.93 17.01 -4.79
C TYR A 289 -24.28 17.15 -3.29
N LEU A 290 -23.81 16.21 -2.46
CA LEU A 290 -24.06 16.24 -1.01
C LEU A 290 -23.33 17.42 -0.34
N LEU A 291 -22.08 17.70 -0.69
CA LEU A 291 -21.30 18.81 -0.13
C LEU A 291 -21.92 20.15 -0.53
N PHE A 292 -22.26 20.32 -1.81
CA PHE A 292 -22.89 21.54 -2.32
C PHE A 292 -24.25 21.82 -1.69
N THR A 293 -25.05 20.77 -1.38
CA THR A 293 -26.41 20.92 -0.84
C THR A 293 -26.50 20.95 0.67
N ARG A 294 -25.50 20.44 1.39
CA ARG A 294 -25.51 20.26 2.84
C ARG A 294 -24.48 21.09 3.59
N LEU A 295 -23.42 21.50 2.91
CA LEU A 295 -22.38 22.39 3.43
C LEU A 295 -22.37 23.65 2.56
N ASP A 296 -21.98 24.77 3.15
CA ASP A 296 -21.93 26.09 2.43
C ASP A 296 -20.67 26.20 1.52
N TYR A 297 -20.33 25.11 0.82
CA TYR A 297 -19.21 25.09 -0.14
C TYR A 297 -19.69 25.54 -1.52
N ASP A 298 -18.83 26.26 -2.26
CA ASP A 298 -19.08 26.51 -3.65
C ASP A 298 -18.94 25.23 -4.52
N LEU A 299 -19.37 25.32 -5.78
CA LEU A 299 -19.38 24.14 -6.66
C LEU A 299 -17.96 23.63 -6.96
N GLU A 300 -16.97 24.54 -7.12
CA GLU A 300 -15.58 24.17 -7.38
C GLU A 300 -14.99 23.46 -6.16
N GLN A 301 -15.12 24.04 -4.98
CA GLN A 301 -14.63 23.47 -3.73
C GLN A 301 -15.27 22.11 -3.44
N SER A 302 -16.60 22.01 -3.59
CA SER A 302 -17.34 20.74 -3.43
C SER A 302 -16.82 19.67 -4.38
N PHE A 303 -16.60 20.02 -5.65
CA PHE A 303 -16.09 19.06 -6.65
C PHE A 303 -14.65 18.66 -6.37
N ARG A 304 -13.78 19.61 -6.10
CA ARG A 304 -12.34 19.37 -5.83
C ARG A 304 -12.15 18.51 -4.59
N ASN A 305 -12.81 18.86 -3.47
CA ASN A 305 -12.71 18.11 -2.23
C ASN A 305 -13.28 16.68 -2.38
N ALA A 306 -14.44 16.55 -3.03
CA ALA A 306 -15.03 15.25 -3.32
C ALA A 306 -14.12 14.39 -4.20
N LEU A 307 -13.58 14.93 -5.29
CA LEU A 307 -12.68 14.21 -6.20
C LEU A 307 -11.39 13.81 -5.50
N PHE A 308 -10.81 14.71 -4.69
CA PHE A 308 -9.60 14.43 -3.92
C PHE A 308 -9.81 13.23 -2.97
N GLN A 309 -10.86 13.28 -2.15
CA GLN A 309 -11.14 12.23 -1.18
C GLN A 309 -11.50 10.90 -1.86
N VAL A 310 -12.33 10.92 -2.91
CA VAL A 310 -12.66 9.71 -3.66
C VAL A 310 -11.42 9.06 -4.26
N VAL A 311 -10.53 9.84 -4.88
CA VAL A 311 -9.30 9.32 -5.47
C VAL A 311 -8.36 8.85 -4.37
N SER A 312 -8.17 9.61 -3.29
CA SER A 312 -7.32 9.24 -2.16
C SER A 312 -7.75 7.91 -1.52
N PHE A 313 -9.05 7.71 -1.30
CA PHE A 313 -9.57 6.49 -0.65
C PHE A 313 -9.59 5.28 -1.59
N ILE A 314 -9.95 5.44 -2.88
CA ILE A 314 -9.95 4.30 -3.82
C ILE A 314 -8.54 3.83 -4.17
N THR A 315 -7.58 4.76 -4.20
CA THR A 315 -6.15 4.42 -4.40
C THR A 315 -5.48 3.97 -3.11
N THR A 316 -6.20 4.02 -1.99
CA THR A 316 -5.68 3.70 -0.66
C THR A 316 -4.48 4.57 -0.26
N THR A 317 -4.47 5.82 -0.71
CA THR A 317 -3.42 6.79 -0.37
C THR A 317 -3.61 7.36 1.03
N GLY A 318 -4.85 7.73 1.40
CA GLY A 318 -5.18 8.25 2.72
C GLY A 318 -4.74 9.70 3.00
N MET A 319 -4.35 10.48 1.98
CA MET A 319 -4.17 11.92 2.12
C MET A 319 -5.51 12.63 2.18
N PHE A 320 -5.56 13.77 2.86
CA PHE A 320 -6.78 14.59 2.98
C PHE A 320 -6.46 16.07 2.75
N ASN A 321 -7.43 16.75 2.16
CA ASN A 321 -7.41 18.19 1.88
C ASN A 321 -8.59 18.95 2.51
N ASP A 322 -9.40 18.25 3.30
CA ASP A 322 -10.57 18.80 4.02
C ASP A 322 -10.90 17.93 5.23
N GLU A 323 -11.64 18.47 6.19
CA GLU A 323 -12.10 17.75 7.38
C GLU A 323 -13.26 16.81 7.06
N VAL A 324 -12.97 15.62 6.57
CA VAL A 324 -13.98 14.60 6.18
C VAL A 324 -14.92 14.24 7.34
N GLY A 325 -14.46 14.39 8.57
CA GLY A 325 -15.27 14.17 9.77
C GLY A 325 -16.49 15.08 9.89
N LEU A 326 -16.45 16.27 9.28
CA LEU A 326 -17.57 17.21 9.24
C LEU A 326 -18.56 16.93 8.10
N TRP A 327 -18.24 16.01 7.21
CA TRP A 327 -19.07 15.68 6.06
C TRP A 327 -20.33 14.88 6.47
N PRO A 328 -21.40 14.92 5.67
CA PRO A 328 -22.59 14.12 5.93
C PRO A 328 -22.25 12.62 6.08
N GLN A 329 -22.78 11.94 7.10
CA GLN A 329 -22.45 10.53 7.41
C GLN A 329 -22.61 9.57 6.22
N VAL A 330 -23.49 9.88 5.28
CA VAL A 330 -23.68 9.07 4.07
C VAL A 330 -22.43 9.04 3.19
N THR A 331 -21.58 10.08 3.24
CA THR A 331 -20.30 10.11 2.52
C THR A 331 -19.33 9.08 3.07
N TRP A 332 -19.39 8.80 4.37
CA TRP A 332 -18.53 7.80 5.02
C TRP A 332 -18.82 6.39 4.54
N LEU A 333 -20.10 6.06 4.31
CA LEU A 333 -20.48 4.77 3.73
C LEU A 333 -19.93 4.62 2.30
N ILE A 334 -19.99 5.68 1.51
CA ILE A 334 -19.47 5.69 0.13
C ILE A 334 -17.95 5.54 0.15
N LEU A 335 -17.25 6.35 0.96
CA LEU A 335 -15.79 6.31 1.08
C LEU A 335 -15.32 4.97 1.66
N GLY A 336 -16.01 4.42 2.66
CA GLY A 336 -15.70 3.09 3.21
C GLY A 336 -15.86 1.96 2.19
N ALA A 337 -16.90 1.99 1.38
CA ALA A 337 -17.10 1.02 0.31
C ALA A 337 -16.00 1.13 -0.76
N ILE A 338 -15.59 2.35 -1.13
CA ILE A 338 -14.52 2.62 -2.08
C ILE A 338 -13.16 2.16 -1.52
N MET A 339 -12.89 2.43 -0.25
CA MET A 339 -11.71 2.01 0.48
C MET A 339 -11.55 0.47 0.46
N PHE A 340 -12.65 -0.26 0.68
CA PHE A 340 -12.67 -1.71 0.58
C PHE A 340 -12.39 -2.19 -0.84
N ILE A 341 -13.02 -1.59 -1.86
CA ILE A 341 -12.87 -2.00 -3.25
C ILE A 341 -11.43 -1.82 -3.73
N GLY A 342 -10.79 -0.70 -3.43
CA GLY A 342 -9.45 -0.36 -3.89
C GLY A 342 -9.36 -0.10 -5.40
N ALA A 343 -8.16 0.23 -5.90
CA ALA A 343 -7.92 0.55 -7.31
C ALA A 343 -7.62 -0.70 -8.17
N CYS A 344 -6.91 -0.52 -9.30
CA CYS A 344 -6.61 -1.61 -10.24
C CYS A 344 -5.55 -2.58 -9.70
N ALA A 345 -5.66 -3.84 -10.07
CA ALA A 345 -4.62 -4.83 -9.79
C ALA A 345 -3.32 -4.48 -10.54
N GLY A 346 -2.17 -4.67 -9.86
CA GLY A 346 -0.87 -4.30 -10.41
C GLY A 346 -0.58 -2.80 -10.39
N SER A 347 -1.24 -2.06 -9.50
CA SER A 347 -0.95 -0.69 -9.06
C SER A 347 -0.27 -0.72 -7.69
N THR A 348 0.11 0.45 -7.16
CA THR A 348 0.65 0.59 -5.80
C THR A 348 -0.42 0.49 -4.71
N SER A 349 -1.72 0.66 -5.06
CA SER A 349 -2.81 0.67 -4.09
C SER A 349 -2.96 -0.64 -3.30
N GLY A 350 -3.52 -0.58 -2.11
CA GLY A 350 -4.01 -1.72 -1.32
C GLY A 350 -5.43 -2.15 -1.70
N GLY A 351 -6.19 -2.68 -0.73
CA GLY A 351 -7.59 -3.07 -0.86
C GLY A 351 -7.84 -4.34 -1.67
N PHE A 352 -9.12 -4.69 -1.80
CA PHE A 352 -9.60 -5.91 -2.45
C PHE A 352 -9.29 -5.99 -3.95
N LYS A 353 -9.15 -4.86 -4.64
CA LYS A 353 -8.92 -4.61 -6.08
C LYS A 353 -10.19 -4.69 -6.93
N CYS A 354 -10.37 -3.66 -7.78
CA CYS A 354 -11.49 -3.53 -8.72
C CYS A 354 -11.74 -4.79 -9.56
N ILE A 355 -10.69 -5.47 -10.02
CA ILE A 355 -10.83 -6.65 -10.86
C ILE A 355 -11.52 -7.82 -10.14
N ARG A 356 -11.25 -8.00 -8.82
CA ARG A 356 -11.92 -9.05 -8.02
C ARG A 356 -13.39 -8.71 -7.84
N GLY A 357 -13.70 -7.46 -7.51
CA GLY A 357 -15.08 -6.97 -7.43
C GLY A 357 -15.86 -7.19 -8.74
N MET A 358 -15.22 -6.88 -9.89
CA MET A 358 -15.82 -7.12 -11.20
C MET A 358 -16.10 -8.61 -11.46
N MET A 359 -15.20 -9.51 -11.06
CA MET A 359 -15.42 -10.95 -11.21
C MET A 359 -16.57 -11.43 -10.34
N LEU A 360 -16.66 -10.98 -9.08
CA LEU A 360 -17.76 -11.32 -8.17
C LEU A 360 -19.10 -10.85 -8.74
N LEU A 361 -19.19 -9.60 -9.20
CA LEU A 361 -20.42 -9.07 -9.81
C LEU A 361 -20.83 -9.85 -11.07
N GLN A 362 -19.87 -10.29 -11.90
CA GLN A 362 -20.20 -11.13 -13.05
C GLN A 362 -20.68 -12.51 -12.64
N VAL A 363 -20.12 -13.13 -11.59
CA VAL A 363 -20.60 -14.42 -11.07
C VAL A 363 -22.03 -14.26 -10.57
N ILE A 364 -22.33 -13.28 -9.72
CA ILE A 364 -23.67 -13.00 -9.21
C ILE A 364 -24.65 -12.81 -10.38
N ARG A 365 -24.30 -12.00 -11.37
CA ARG A 365 -25.12 -11.79 -12.57
C ARG A 365 -25.37 -13.10 -13.36
N ASN A 366 -24.34 -13.94 -13.49
CA ASN A 366 -24.43 -15.22 -14.18
C ASN A 366 -25.31 -16.21 -13.42
N ASP A 367 -25.21 -16.22 -12.07
CA ASP A 367 -26.08 -17.08 -11.23
C ASP A 367 -27.55 -16.70 -11.37
N PHE A 368 -27.92 -15.42 -11.35
CA PHE A 368 -29.29 -15.00 -11.63
C PHE A 368 -29.77 -15.42 -13.03
N ARG A 369 -28.92 -15.38 -14.04
CA ARG A 369 -29.27 -15.87 -15.38
C ARG A 369 -29.40 -17.37 -15.43
N GLN A 370 -28.59 -18.11 -14.68
CA GLN A 370 -28.63 -19.56 -14.63
C GLN A 370 -29.89 -20.08 -13.91
N ILE A 371 -30.43 -19.34 -12.93
CA ILE A 371 -31.73 -19.64 -12.32
C ILE A 371 -32.83 -19.63 -13.38
N LEU A 372 -32.82 -18.69 -14.32
CA LEU A 372 -33.80 -18.58 -15.40
C LEU A 372 -33.50 -19.54 -16.57
N HIS A 373 -32.25 -19.88 -16.79
CA HIS A 373 -31.76 -20.72 -17.90
C HIS A 373 -30.77 -21.76 -17.38
N PRO A 374 -31.22 -22.85 -16.70
CA PRO A 374 -30.35 -23.80 -15.99
C PRO A 374 -29.26 -24.45 -16.84
N ASN A 375 -29.53 -24.65 -18.14
CA ASN A 375 -28.58 -25.27 -19.07
C ASN A 375 -27.62 -24.28 -19.75
N ALA A 376 -27.69 -22.98 -19.41
CA ALA A 376 -26.82 -21.96 -20.02
C ALA A 376 -25.38 -22.07 -19.51
N VAL A 377 -24.39 -22.14 -20.42
CA VAL A 377 -22.99 -22.06 -20.07
C VAL A 377 -22.56 -20.58 -20.09
N LEU A 378 -22.41 -19.96 -18.95
CA LEU A 378 -22.15 -18.54 -18.74
C LEU A 378 -20.72 -18.32 -18.20
N PRO A 379 -19.70 -18.22 -19.08
CA PRO A 379 -18.33 -18.00 -18.62
C PRO A 379 -18.14 -16.55 -18.09
N VAL A 380 -17.37 -16.40 -17.01
CA VAL A 380 -16.88 -15.11 -16.56
C VAL A 380 -15.75 -14.68 -17.48
N LYS A 381 -15.83 -13.48 -18.07
CA LYS A 381 -14.85 -12.95 -19.02
C LYS A 381 -14.26 -11.63 -18.53
N ILE A 382 -12.93 -11.50 -18.59
CA ILE A 382 -12.18 -10.28 -18.33
C ILE A 382 -11.35 -9.92 -19.56
N ASN A 383 -11.53 -8.75 -20.08
CA ASN A 383 -10.87 -8.29 -21.32
C ASN A 383 -11.00 -9.31 -22.48
N GLY A 384 -12.15 -9.97 -22.60
CA GLY A 384 -12.44 -10.99 -23.60
C GLY A 384 -11.90 -12.39 -23.31
N GLN A 385 -11.14 -12.59 -22.21
CA GLN A 385 -10.59 -13.90 -21.83
C GLN A 385 -11.44 -14.58 -20.76
N ASN A 386 -11.66 -15.89 -20.90
CA ASN A 386 -12.39 -16.68 -19.92
C ASN A 386 -11.56 -16.86 -18.64
N VAL A 387 -12.19 -16.64 -17.49
CA VAL A 387 -11.59 -16.86 -16.18
C VAL A 387 -11.83 -18.32 -15.74
N GLN A 388 -10.77 -19.01 -15.33
CA GLN A 388 -10.86 -20.39 -14.84
C GLN A 388 -11.68 -20.47 -13.53
N ARG A 389 -12.51 -21.49 -13.38
CA ARG A 389 -13.34 -21.70 -12.19
C ARG A 389 -12.53 -21.76 -10.89
N SER A 390 -11.35 -22.38 -10.91
CA SER A 390 -10.46 -22.43 -9.74
C SER A 390 -10.05 -21.03 -9.22
N ARG A 391 -9.86 -20.07 -10.12
CA ARG A 391 -9.57 -18.68 -9.74
C ARG A 391 -10.77 -17.99 -9.11
N LEU A 392 -11.98 -18.26 -9.61
CA LEU A 392 -13.20 -17.70 -9.02
C LEU A 392 -13.38 -18.20 -7.59
N VAL A 393 -13.18 -19.50 -7.34
CA VAL A 393 -13.22 -20.08 -5.98
C VAL A 393 -12.20 -19.41 -5.06
N SER A 394 -10.97 -19.18 -5.54
CA SER A 394 -9.94 -18.48 -4.75
C SER A 394 -10.34 -17.04 -4.42
N ILE A 395 -11.04 -16.32 -5.33
CA ILE A 395 -11.52 -14.96 -5.09
C ILE A 395 -12.63 -14.94 -4.04
N PHE A 396 -13.57 -15.90 -4.08
CA PHE A 396 -14.59 -16.04 -3.05
C PHE A 396 -13.99 -16.33 -1.68
N ALA A 397 -13.03 -17.26 -1.61
CA ALA A 397 -12.31 -17.55 -0.38
C ALA A 397 -11.56 -16.33 0.16
N PHE A 398 -10.91 -15.56 -0.72
CA PHE A 398 -10.24 -14.32 -0.36
C PHE A 398 -11.22 -13.28 0.20
N PHE A 399 -12.34 -13.02 -0.49
CA PHE A 399 -13.38 -12.09 -0.05
C PHE A 399 -13.95 -12.48 1.32
N THR A 400 -14.24 -13.77 1.51
CA THR A 400 -14.77 -14.28 2.79
C THR A 400 -13.76 -14.06 3.92
N LEU A 401 -12.47 -14.34 3.68
CA LEU A 401 -11.41 -14.12 4.66
C LEU A 401 -11.21 -12.64 4.98
N ASP A 402 -11.28 -11.76 3.97
CA ASP A 402 -11.21 -10.30 4.17
C ASP A 402 -12.29 -9.82 5.15
N ILE A 403 -13.55 -10.22 4.90
CA ILE A 403 -14.67 -9.85 5.77
C ILE A 403 -14.52 -10.47 7.16
N LEU A 404 -14.12 -11.75 7.26
CA LEU A 404 -13.89 -12.39 8.55
C LEU A 404 -12.79 -11.71 9.36
N MET A 405 -11.67 -11.36 8.74
CA MET A 405 -10.58 -10.66 9.42
C MET A 405 -11.00 -9.26 9.88
N LEU A 406 -11.74 -8.54 9.03
CA LEU A 406 -12.28 -7.22 9.38
C LEU A 406 -13.20 -7.31 10.61
N VAL A 407 -14.20 -8.21 10.58
CA VAL A 407 -15.16 -8.38 11.69
C VAL A 407 -14.45 -8.88 12.95
N PHE A 408 -13.52 -9.82 12.82
CA PHE A 408 -12.75 -10.35 13.95
C PHE A 408 -11.90 -9.26 14.62
N THR A 409 -11.18 -8.45 13.84
CA THR A 409 -10.37 -7.34 14.37
C THR A 409 -11.23 -6.27 15.01
N ALA A 410 -12.33 -5.87 14.36
CA ALA A 410 -13.29 -4.92 14.94
C ALA A 410 -13.89 -5.45 16.25
N GLY A 411 -14.19 -6.77 16.32
CA GLY A 411 -14.66 -7.42 17.54
C GLY A 411 -13.64 -7.33 18.70
N ILE A 412 -12.35 -7.60 18.44
CA ILE A 412 -11.28 -7.46 19.45
C ILE A 412 -11.21 -6.00 19.95
N MET A 413 -11.29 -5.03 19.05
CA MET A 413 -11.22 -3.61 19.40
C MET A 413 -12.46 -3.17 20.21
N SER A 414 -13.65 -3.64 19.85
CA SER A 414 -14.87 -3.36 20.61
C SER A 414 -14.84 -3.96 22.01
N LEU A 415 -14.25 -5.16 22.18
CA LEU A 415 -14.01 -5.76 23.49
C LEU A 415 -13.02 -4.94 24.36
N ALA A 416 -12.14 -4.18 23.72
CA ALA A 416 -11.23 -3.25 24.40
C ALA A 416 -11.89 -1.90 24.75
N GLY A 417 -13.18 -1.74 24.47
CA GLY A 417 -13.93 -0.52 24.78
C GLY A 417 -13.93 0.56 23.69
N ILE A 418 -13.40 0.24 22.49
CA ILE A 418 -13.48 1.14 21.34
C ILE A 418 -14.88 1.03 20.74
N ASP A 419 -15.48 2.17 20.41
CA ASP A 419 -16.79 2.18 19.76
C ASP A 419 -16.82 1.32 18.49
N SER A 420 -17.94 0.61 18.27
CA SER A 420 -18.02 -0.39 17.20
C SER A 420 -17.88 0.20 15.81
N ALA A 421 -18.37 1.42 15.58
CA ALA A 421 -18.22 2.09 14.30
C ALA A 421 -16.75 2.47 14.04
N ASN A 422 -16.09 3.03 15.05
CA ASN A 422 -14.64 3.32 15.03
C ASN A 422 -13.82 2.05 14.81
N ALA A 423 -14.10 0.99 15.56
CA ALA A 423 -13.41 -0.29 15.45
C ALA A 423 -13.50 -0.86 14.02
N MET A 424 -14.68 -0.74 13.39
CA MET A 424 -14.92 -1.21 12.03
C MET A 424 -14.14 -0.38 10.99
N THR A 425 -14.13 0.96 11.13
CA THR A 425 -13.42 1.83 10.20
C THR A 425 -11.90 1.72 10.33
N ILE A 426 -11.38 1.55 11.55
CA ILE A 426 -9.96 1.29 11.82
C ILE A 426 -9.54 -0.06 11.19
N ALA A 427 -10.32 -1.12 11.46
CA ALA A 427 -10.03 -2.44 10.90
C ALA A 427 -10.06 -2.42 9.37
N LEU A 428 -11.04 -1.71 8.78
CA LEU A 428 -11.16 -1.53 7.34
C LEU A 428 -9.97 -0.77 6.76
N SER A 429 -9.55 0.32 7.42
CA SER A 429 -8.39 1.11 7.03
C SER A 429 -7.10 0.28 7.03
N CYS A 430 -6.88 -0.52 8.06
CA CYS A 430 -5.68 -1.35 8.18
C CYS A 430 -5.66 -2.53 7.18
N VAL A 431 -6.80 -3.22 6.95
CA VAL A 431 -6.84 -4.34 5.99
C VAL A 431 -6.73 -3.87 4.56
N SER A 432 -7.23 -2.65 4.27
CA SER A 432 -7.13 -2.04 2.94
C SER A 432 -5.85 -1.23 2.74
N ASN A 433 -5.04 -1.02 3.78
CA ASN A 433 -3.82 -0.20 3.78
C ASN A 433 -4.09 1.25 3.33
N VAL A 434 -5.01 1.96 4.00
CA VAL A 434 -5.41 3.34 3.65
C VAL A 434 -4.87 4.38 4.64
N GLY A 435 -4.82 4.05 5.93
CA GLY A 435 -4.30 4.89 7.01
C GLY A 435 -5.38 5.58 7.83
N PRO A 436 -6.02 6.65 7.36
CA PRO A 436 -7.04 7.33 8.15
C PRO A 436 -8.29 6.47 8.33
N SER A 437 -8.98 6.66 9.46
CA SER A 437 -10.33 6.14 9.67
C SER A 437 -11.37 7.23 9.31
N LEU A 438 -12.63 6.83 9.20
CA LEU A 438 -13.69 7.72 8.67
C LEU A 438 -14.43 8.51 9.76
N GLU A 439 -14.14 8.31 11.05
CA GLU A 439 -14.90 8.89 12.14
C GLU A 439 -14.10 9.90 12.96
N ASN A 440 -14.78 10.91 13.55
CA ASN A 440 -14.17 12.04 14.24
C ASN A 440 -13.31 11.68 15.47
N GLN A 441 -13.45 10.48 16.01
CA GLN A 441 -12.66 10.03 17.17
C GLN A 441 -11.39 9.28 16.80
N VAL A 442 -11.29 8.69 15.60
CA VAL A 442 -10.10 8.01 15.05
C VAL A 442 -9.97 8.36 13.57
N GLY A 443 -10.18 9.62 13.24
CA GLY A 443 -10.06 10.16 11.89
C GLY A 443 -8.68 10.71 11.60
N ALA A 444 -8.61 11.60 10.66
CA ALA A 444 -7.40 12.34 10.31
C ALA A 444 -6.74 13.06 11.51
N ILE A 445 -7.45 13.21 12.62
CA ILE A 445 -7.02 13.95 13.82
C ILE A 445 -6.92 13.05 15.06
N MET A 446 -7.28 11.75 15.02
CA MET A 446 -7.16 10.93 16.23
C MET A 446 -5.86 10.14 16.27
N TYR A 447 -5.26 10.20 17.43
CA TYR A 447 -3.99 9.63 17.78
C TYR A 447 -4.04 8.11 17.91
N TRP A 448 -3.45 7.41 16.97
CA TRP A 448 -3.24 5.96 17.03
C TRP A 448 -2.37 5.57 18.25
N SER A 449 -1.65 6.55 18.83
CA SER A 449 -0.86 6.43 20.05
C SER A 449 -1.71 5.98 21.23
N MET A 450 -2.98 6.38 21.31
CA MET A 450 -3.91 6.05 22.43
C MET A 450 -4.37 4.59 22.43
N LEU A 451 -4.17 3.84 21.36
CA LEU A 451 -4.57 2.43 21.28
C LEU A 451 -3.69 1.57 22.21
N PRO A 452 -4.28 0.57 22.89
CA PRO A 452 -3.49 -0.39 23.68
C PRO A 452 -2.49 -1.16 22.81
N ASP A 453 -1.33 -1.51 23.37
CA ASP A 453 -0.24 -2.16 22.63
C ASP A 453 -0.66 -3.46 21.97
N TYR A 454 -1.48 -4.30 22.62
CA TYR A 454 -1.94 -5.54 22.01
C TYR A 454 -2.83 -5.31 20.77
N ILE A 455 -3.60 -4.22 20.73
CA ILE A 455 -4.37 -3.82 19.54
C ILE A 455 -3.43 -3.39 18.44
N LYS A 456 -2.40 -2.58 18.73
CA LYS A 456 -1.39 -2.18 17.75
C LYS A 456 -0.74 -3.39 17.08
N TRP A 457 -0.42 -4.46 17.85
CA TRP A 457 0.11 -5.71 17.29
C TRP A 457 -0.88 -6.42 16.36
N VAL A 458 -2.16 -6.48 16.73
CA VAL A 458 -3.21 -7.05 15.86
C VAL A 458 -3.33 -6.24 14.56
N LEU A 459 -3.29 -4.91 14.65
CA LEU A 459 -3.34 -4.03 13.48
C LEU A 459 -2.07 -4.15 12.61
N CYS A 460 -0.88 -4.29 13.20
CA CYS A 460 0.35 -4.56 12.46
C CYS A 460 0.23 -5.83 11.61
N LEU A 461 -0.31 -6.90 12.20
CA LEU A 461 -0.57 -8.13 11.46
C LEU A 461 -1.60 -7.93 10.34
N LEU A 462 -2.66 -7.16 10.61
CA LEU A 462 -3.70 -6.87 9.63
C LEU A 462 -3.17 -6.05 8.45
N MET A 463 -2.35 -5.01 8.70
CA MET A 463 -1.68 -4.22 7.66
C MET A 463 -0.77 -5.08 6.77
N LEU A 464 -0.01 -6.00 7.39
CA LEU A 464 0.83 -6.95 6.67
C LEU A 464 -0.01 -7.89 5.78
N MET A 465 -1.13 -8.42 6.32
CA MET A 465 -2.04 -9.30 5.59
C MET A 465 -2.73 -8.58 4.43
N GLY A 466 -3.12 -7.32 4.62
CA GLY A 466 -3.67 -6.49 3.55
C GLY A 466 -2.67 -6.31 2.41
N ARG A 467 -1.40 -5.98 2.74
CA ARG A 467 -0.36 -5.72 1.75
C ARG A 467 0.09 -6.97 0.98
N LEU A 468 0.31 -8.08 1.66
CA LEU A 468 0.81 -9.35 1.08
C LEU A 468 -0.28 -10.25 0.51
N GLU A 469 -1.52 -9.82 0.58
CA GLU A 469 -2.72 -10.65 0.41
C GLU A 469 -2.85 -11.72 1.51
N ILE A 470 -4.02 -11.77 2.14
CA ILE A 470 -4.30 -12.58 3.34
C ILE A 470 -3.84 -14.04 3.20
N MET A 471 -4.06 -14.65 2.02
CA MET A 471 -3.69 -16.04 1.74
C MET A 471 -2.18 -16.30 1.83
N THR A 472 -1.36 -15.33 1.45
CA THR A 472 0.11 -15.45 1.47
C THR A 472 0.64 -15.58 2.89
N VAL A 473 0.03 -14.86 3.84
CA VAL A 473 0.41 -14.90 5.25
C VAL A 473 -0.24 -16.10 5.95
N LEU A 474 -1.53 -16.32 5.76
CA LEU A 474 -2.26 -17.39 6.45
C LEU A 474 -1.78 -18.80 6.10
N VAL A 475 -1.25 -19.02 4.89
CA VAL A 475 -0.72 -20.33 4.51
C VAL A 475 0.42 -20.79 5.42
N LEU A 476 1.19 -19.83 5.99
CA LEU A 476 2.29 -20.14 6.92
C LEU A 476 1.80 -20.75 8.25
N PHE A 477 0.59 -20.47 8.65
CA PHE A 477 -0.03 -20.99 9.88
C PHE A 477 -0.70 -22.36 9.66
N THR A 478 -0.74 -22.87 8.43
CA THR A 478 -1.35 -24.17 8.13
C THR A 478 -0.38 -25.33 8.43
N ARG A 479 -0.90 -26.42 9.00
CA ARG A 479 -0.10 -27.62 9.26
C ARG A 479 0.49 -28.24 7.97
N SER A 480 -0.21 -28.11 6.85
CA SER A 480 0.24 -28.64 5.55
C SER A 480 1.45 -27.91 4.99
N PHE A 481 1.67 -26.66 5.39
CA PHE A 481 2.87 -25.90 4.99
C PHE A 481 4.14 -26.52 5.56
N TRP A 482 4.11 -26.95 6.83
CA TRP A 482 5.29 -27.46 7.54
C TRP A 482 5.49 -28.97 7.39
N LYS A 483 4.46 -29.72 6.94
CA LYS A 483 4.62 -31.14 6.64
C LYS A 483 5.49 -31.33 5.39
N GLU A 484 6.39 -32.31 5.45
CA GLU A 484 7.10 -32.82 4.28
C GLU A 484 6.14 -33.68 3.45
N ASN A 485 6.06 -33.42 2.16
CA ASN A 485 5.44 -34.32 1.19
C ASN A 485 6.50 -35.26 0.65
#